data_3bdaa42d8a72264568401bd071b79eff
#
_entry.id   3bdaa42d8a72264568401bd071b79eff
#
_cell.length_a   1.000
_cell.length_b   1.000
_cell.length_c   1.000
_cell.angle_alpha   90.00
_cell.angle_beta   90.00
_cell.angle_gamma   90.00
#
_symmetry.space_group_name_H-M   'P 1'
#
loop_
_entity.id
_entity.type
_entity.pdbx_description
1 polymer ?
#
loop_
_entity_poly.entity_id
_entity_poly.type
_entity_poly.pdbx_seq_one_letter_code
_entity_poly.pdbx_strand_id
1 'polypeptide(L)'
;EFEKYLPNSTTPVKWVLRNYCRFTYEEKDGWLATPSILEAKRLFKDRLGKQASQHGVFDKDALLAFKTYDDELADIIDWAKYCGITFYKDHLILCSNIGEYAEAILEIENQPMSTEELQAIVDPNTSAKGFRQKLYKSRSAIRTDVRMWGLRDWGLDEYNSIEQTITDMLNAHDGSMQYDALIDELLDRYSFSKSSLW
;
A
#
# COMPACT_ATOMS: atom_id res chain seq x y z
N GLU A 1 -28.35 -15.23 -16.68
CA GLU A 1 -29.39 -15.41 -17.72
C GLU A 1 -28.84 -15.32 -19.16
N PHE A 2 -27.94 -14.38 -19.46
CA PHE A 2 -27.34 -14.23 -20.80
C PHE A 2 -26.52 -15.45 -21.25
N GLU A 3 -25.79 -16.09 -20.35
CA GLU A 3 -25.01 -17.32 -20.64
C GLU A 3 -25.89 -18.45 -21.17
N LYS A 4 -27.15 -18.49 -20.78
CA LYS A 4 -28.14 -19.47 -21.21
C LYS A 4 -28.50 -19.34 -22.69
N TYR A 5 -28.35 -18.12 -23.23
CA TYR A 5 -28.70 -17.81 -24.62
C TYR A 5 -27.50 -17.67 -25.56
N LEU A 6 -26.28 -17.50 -24.99
CA LEU A 6 -25.05 -17.34 -25.76
C LEU A 6 -23.93 -18.24 -25.20
N PRO A 7 -24.13 -19.55 -25.24
CA PRO A 7 -23.10 -20.48 -24.76
C PRO A 7 -21.82 -20.32 -25.62
N ASN A 8 -20.69 -20.20 -24.95
CA ASN A 8 -19.34 -20.26 -25.50
C ASN A 8 -18.72 -18.99 -26.13
N SER A 9 -19.28 -17.78 -25.98
CA SER A 9 -18.57 -16.57 -26.41
C SER A 9 -18.98 -15.33 -25.62
N THR A 10 -18.03 -14.68 -24.96
CA THR A 10 -18.26 -13.38 -24.29
C THR A 10 -18.35 -12.20 -25.28
N THR A 11 -17.85 -12.40 -26.52
CA THR A 11 -17.82 -11.36 -27.57
C THR A 11 -19.21 -10.89 -28.01
N PRO A 12 -20.17 -11.79 -28.27
CA PRO A 12 -21.54 -11.38 -28.59
C PRO A 12 -22.23 -10.62 -27.44
N VAL A 13 -22.01 -11.02 -26.19
CA VAL A 13 -22.59 -10.34 -25.02
C VAL A 13 -22.07 -8.92 -24.91
N LYS A 14 -20.77 -8.72 -25.03
CA LYS A 14 -20.15 -7.38 -25.03
C LYS A 14 -20.66 -6.52 -26.18
N TRP A 15 -20.84 -7.09 -27.35
CA TRP A 15 -21.37 -6.39 -28.51
C TRP A 15 -22.83 -5.94 -28.30
N VAL A 16 -23.69 -6.83 -27.75
CA VAL A 16 -25.09 -6.50 -27.41
C VAL A 16 -25.15 -5.40 -26.38
N LEU A 17 -24.35 -5.50 -25.30
CA LEU A 17 -24.31 -4.48 -24.26
C LEU A 17 -23.90 -3.11 -24.82
N ARG A 18 -22.90 -3.06 -25.68
CA ARG A 18 -22.43 -1.81 -26.31
C ARG A 18 -23.44 -1.15 -27.25
N ASN A 19 -24.16 -1.96 -28.04
CA ASN A 19 -24.97 -1.46 -29.13
C ASN A 19 -26.46 -1.34 -28.80
N TYR A 20 -26.97 -2.14 -27.86
CA TYR A 20 -28.39 -2.21 -27.56
C TYR A 20 -28.76 -1.82 -26.13
N CYS A 21 -27.81 -1.84 -25.20
CA CYS A 21 -28.09 -1.38 -23.84
C CYS A 21 -27.92 0.13 -23.73
N ARG A 22 -28.92 0.80 -23.18
CA ARG A 22 -28.94 2.28 -23.02
C ARG A 22 -28.15 2.76 -21.79
N PHE A 23 -27.37 1.91 -21.14
CA PHE A 23 -26.55 2.28 -19.99
C PHE A 23 -25.07 2.09 -20.33
N THR A 24 -24.26 2.98 -19.81
CA THR A 24 -22.80 2.81 -19.82
C THR A 24 -22.42 1.74 -18.80
N TYR A 25 -21.40 0.98 -19.10
CA TYR A 25 -20.81 0.01 -18.19
C TYR A 25 -19.29 0.16 -18.20
N GLU A 26 -18.68 -0.19 -17.08
CA GLU A 26 -17.22 -0.32 -16.97
C GLU A 26 -16.87 -1.81 -16.96
N GLU A 27 -15.88 -2.19 -17.76
CA GLU A 27 -15.30 -3.53 -17.73
C GLU A 27 -13.97 -3.49 -16.98
N LYS A 28 -13.90 -4.24 -15.90
CA LYS A 28 -12.67 -4.40 -15.14
C LYS A 28 -12.57 -5.83 -14.61
N ASP A 29 -11.42 -6.48 -14.83
CA ASP A 29 -11.11 -7.83 -14.32
C ASP A 29 -12.19 -8.86 -14.68
N GLY A 30 -12.82 -8.74 -15.87
CA GLY A 30 -13.89 -9.62 -16.33
C GLY A 30 -15.29 -9.28 -15.82
N TRP A 31 -15.45 -8.23 -15.01
CA TRP A 31 -16.73 -7.77 -14.51
C TRP A 31 -17.29 -6.62 -15.36
N LEU A 32 -18.60 -6.59 -15.48
CA LEU A 32 -19.34 -5.49 -16.09
C LEU A 32 -20.15 -4.77 -15.02
N ALA A 33 -19.95 -3.46 -14.87
CA ALA A 33 -20.62 -2.65 -13.88
C ALA A 33 -21.52 -1.58 -14.52
N THR A 34 -22.72 -1.43 -14.02
CA THR A 34 -23.62 -0.33 -14.38
C THR A 34 -23.27 0.95 -13.60
N PRO A 35 -23.73 2.14 -14.03
CA PRO A 35 -23.52 3.38 -13.28
C PRO A 35 -24.02 3.31 -11.83
N SER A 36 -25.10 2.59 -11.55
CA SER A 36 -25.60 2.42 -10.18
C SER A 36 -24.66 1.59 -9.31
N ILE A 37 -24.01 0.57 -9.88
CA ILE A 37 -23.00 -0.22 -9.18
C ILE A 37 -21.74 0.59 -8.94
N LEU A 38 -21.32 1.41 -9.90
CA LEU A 38 -20.15 2.30 -9.73
C LEU A 38 -20.39 3.32 -8.63
N GLU A 39 -21.60 3.87 -8.56
CA GLU A 39 -22.00 4.78 -7.48
C GLU A 39 -22.03 4.07 -6.13
N ALA A 40 -22.59 2.86 -6.05
CA ALA A 40 -22.59 2.04 -4.83
C ALA A 40 -21.16 1.75 -4.35
N LYS A 41 -20.25 1.42 -5.29
CA LYS A 41 -18.82 1.23 -5.02
C LYS A 41 -18.18 2.48 -4.44
N ARG A 42 -18.47 3.65 -5.03
CA ARG A 42 -17.95 4.93 -4.54
C ARG A 42 -18.43 5.22 -3.12
N LEU A 43 -19.73 5.12 -2.87
CA LEU A 43 -20.35 5.36 -1.56
C LEU A 43 -19.82 4.39 -0.49
N PHE A 44 -19.60 3.12 -0.86
CA PHE A 44 -19.02 2.14 0.04
C PHE A 44 -17.60 2.53 0.46
N LYS A 45 -16.75 2.89 -0.50
CA LYS A 45 -15.37 3.36 -0.22
C LYS A 45 -15.35 4.64 0.60
N ASP A 46 -16.18 5.61 0.27
CA ASP A 46 -16.28 6.88 1.00
C ASP A 46 -16.72 6.66 2.46
N ARG A 47 -17.64 5.71 2.69
CA ARG A 47 -18.09 5.38 4.03
C ARG A 47 -17.02 4.63 4.84
N LEU A 48 -16.32 3.68 4.23
CA LEU A 48 -15.19 2.99 4.84
C LEU A 48 -14.04 3.96 5.14
N GLY A 49 -13.70 4.83 4.20
CA GLY A 49 -12.62 5.79 4.36
C GLY A 49 -12.76 6.73 5.56
N LYS A 50 -14.01 6.96 6.04
CA LYS A 50 -14.25 7.73 7.26
C LYS A 50 -13.86 6.99 8.55
N GLN A 51 -13.67 5.69 8.49
CA GLN A 51 -13.29 4.84 9.62
C GLN A 51 -11.83 4.41 9.53
N ALA A 52 -11.18 4.69 8.41
CA ALA A 52 -9.79 4.34 8.19
C ALA A 52 -8.84 5.21 9.03
N SER A 53 -7.70 4.65 9.38
CA SER A 53 -6.57 5.39 9.93
C SER A 53 -6.02 6.41 8.93
N GLN A 54 -5.03 7.17 9.34
CA GLN A 54 -4.29 8.11 8.48
C GLN A 54 -3.69 7.41 7.24
N HIS A 55 -3.31 6.14 7.35
CA HIS A 55 -2.71 5.35 6.28
C HIS A 55 -3.70 4.39 5.61
N GLY A 56 -5.00 4.61 5.80
CA GLY A 56 -6.05 3.85 5.12
C GLY A 56 -6.31 2.46 5.70
N VAL A 57 -5.86 2.18 6.93
CA VAL A 57 -6.04 0.90 7.61
C VAL A 57 -7.32 0.93 8.46
N PHE A 58 -8.05 -0.16 8.46
CA PHE A 58 -9.19 -0.38 9.37
C PHE A 58 -9.37 -1.87 9.66
N ASP A 59 -9.98 -2.16 10.81
CA ASP A 59 -10.27 -3.52 11.22
C ASP A 59 -11.33 -4.18 10.36
N LYS A 60 -11.24 -5.49 10.22
CA LYS A 60 -12.21 -6.31 9.51
C LYS A 60 -13.64 -6.13 10.05
N ASP A 61 -13.76 -5.82 11.33
CA ASP A 61 -15.04 -5.56 11.98
C ASP A 61 -15.75 -4.31 11.44
N ALA A 62 -15.05 -3.39 10.80
CA ALA A 62 -15.65 -2.26 10.11
C ALA A 62 -16.63 -2.69 9.00
N LEU A 63 -16.46 -3.88 8.43
CA LEU A 63 -17.41 -4.44 7.46
C LEU A 63 -18.75 -4.81 8.08
N LEU A 64 -18.80 -5.12 9.37
CA LEU A 64 -20.04 -5.48 10.05
C LEU A 64 -21.05 -4.33 10.03
N ALA A 65 -20.59 -3.07 9.95
CA ALA A 65 -21.45 -1.90 9.82
C ALA A 65 -22.23 -1.85 8.48
N PHE A 66 -21.85 -2.69 7.50
CA PHE A 66 -22.53 -2.80 6.21
C PHE A 66 -23.42 -4.04 6.10
N LYS A 67 -23.43 -4.88 7.13
CA LYS A 67 -24.24 -6.09 7.17
C LYS A 67 -25.73 -5.71 7.29
N THR A 68 -26.53 -6.21 6.35
CA THR A 68 -27.99 -6.21 6.46
C THR A 68 -28.47 -7.54 7.05
N TYR A 69 -29.76 -7.68 7.29
CA TYR A 69 -30.32 -8.86 7.96
C TYR A 69 -30.08 -10.16 7.18
N ASP A 70 -30.08 -10.07 5.85
CA ASP A 70 -29.96 -11.21 4.94
C ASP A 70 -28.55 -11.44 4.38
N ASP A 71 -27.58 -10.54 4.66
CA ASP A 71 -26.23 -10.67 4.13
C ASP A 71 -25.37 -11.62 4.96
N GLU A 72 -24.62 -12.49 4.30
CA GLU A 72 -23.51 -13.19 4.91
C GLU A 72 -22.26 -12.31 4.92
N LEU A 73 -21.38 -12.51 5.91
CA LEU A 73 -20.12 -11.76 5.99
C LEU A 73 -19.22 -12.02 4.75
N ALA A 74 -19.32 -13.22 4.17
CA ALA A 74 -18.62 -13.59 2.95
C ALA A 74 -18.99 -12.69 1.76
N ASP A 75 -20.28 -12.38 1.59
CA ASP A 75 -20.76 -11.52 0.51
C ASP A 75 -20.21 -10.10 0.63
N ILE A 76 -20.16 -9.58 1.87
CA ILE A 76 -19.61 -8.24 2.13
C ILE A 76 -18.10 -8.21 1.87
N ILE A 77 -17.37 -9.27 2.21
CA ILE A 77 -15.94 -9.41 1.92
C ILE A 77 -15.71 -9.43 0.40
N ASP A 78 -16.49 -10.19 -0.34
CA ASP A 78 -16.36 -10.25 -1.79
C ASP A 78 -16.74 -8.93 -2.47
N TRP A 79 -17.76 -8.24 -1.94
CA TRP A 79 -18.07 -6.88 -2.36
C TRP A 79 -16.90 -5.91 -2.08
N ALA A 80 -16.28 -5.98 -0.90
CA ALA A 80 -15.13 -5.15 -0.55
C ALA A 80 -13.94 -5.41 -1.50
N LYS A 81 -13.62 -6.66 -1.81
CA LYS A 81 -12.61 -7.03 -2.81
C LYS A 81 -12.94 -6.46 -4.19
N TYR A 82 -14.18 -6.61 -4.66
CA TYR A 82 -14.66 -6.03 -5.91
C TYR A 82 -14.49 -4.50 -5.92
N CYS A 83 -14.72 -3.85 -4.78
CA CYS A 83 -14.49 -2.42 -4.62
C CYS A 83 -13.00 -2.03 -4.64
N GLY A 84 -12.09 -2.99 -4.60
CA GLY A 84 -10.64 -2.77 -4.60
C GLY A 84 -10.09 -2.46 -3.21
N ILE A 85 -10.73 -3.00 -2.17
CA ILE A 85 -10.18 -3.04 -0.81
C ILE A 85 -9.19 -4.21 -0.74
N THR A 86 -8.00 -3.96 -0.26
CA THR A 86 -6.98 -4.99 -0.05
C THR A 86 -7.08 -5.54 1.37
N PHE A 87 -6.80 -6.83 1.52
CA PHE A 87 -6.82 -7.52 2.80
C PHE A 87 -5.39 -7.93 3.17
N TYR A 88 -4.98 -7.61 4.38
CA TYR A 88 -3.70 -8.02 4.92
C TYR A 88 -3.85 -8.39 6.39
N LYS A 89 -3.52 -9.64 6.76
CA LYS A 89 -3.82 -10.22 8.07
C LYS A 89 -5.31 -10.03 8.41
N ASP A 90 -5.63 -9.47 9.56
CA ASP A 90 -7.01 -9.17 10.00
C ASP A 90 -7.44 -7.73 9.67
N HIS A 91 -6.69 -7.01 8.83
CA HIS A 91 -6.95 -5.64 8.46
C HIS A 91 -7.39 -5.51 7.01
N LEU A 92 -8.14 -4.46 6.76
CA LEU A 92 -8.50 -4.00 5.42
C LEU A 92 -7.75 -2.71 5.11
N ILE A 93 -7.36 -2.55 3.85
CA ILE A 93 -6.55 -1.42 3.40
C ILE A 93 -7.25 -0.75 2.22
N LEU A 94 -7.54 0.53 2.37
CA LEU A 94 -8.01 1.41 1.32
C LEU A 94 -6.85 2.27 0.83
N CYS A 95 -6.23 1.87 -0.27
CA CYS A 95 -5.12 2.57 -0.89
C CYS A 95 -5.37 2.83 -2.38
N SER A 96 -4.74 3.87 -2.91
CA SER A 96 -4.85 4.26 -4.31
C SER A 96 -3.58 3.94 -5.11
N ASN A 97 -2.48 3.70 -4.41
CA ASN A 97 -1.18 3.45 -5.01
C ASN A 97 -0.28 2.60 -4.09
N ILE A 98 0.84 2.16 -4.64
CA ILE A 98 1.80 1.28 -3.96
C ILE A 98 2.46 1.97 -2.74
N GLY A 99 2.68 3.29 -2.78
CA GLY A 99 3.22 4.02 -1.63
C GLY A 99 2.28 3.98 -0.44
N GLU A 100 1.00 4.30 -0.65
CA GLU A 100 -0.04 4.21 0.38
C GLU A 100 -0.23 2.78 0.90
N TYR A 101 -0.10 1.77 0.03
CA TYR A 101 -0.16 0.38 0.47
C TYR A 101 1.03 0.02 1.37
N ALA A 102 2.23 0.49 1.06
CA ALA A 102 3.40 0.29 1.90
C ALA A 102 3.27 1.02 3.26
N GLU A 103 2.73 2.25 3.28
CA GLU A 103 2.42 2.97 4.52
C GLU A 103 1.46 2.17 5.42
N ALA A 104 0.40 1.61 4.83
CA ALA A 104 -0.56 0.79 5.54
C ALA A 104 0.06 -0.50 6.11
N ILE A 105 0.95 -1.16 5.35
CA ILE A 105 1.67 -2.34 5.85
C ILE A 105 2.58 -1.98 7.02
N LEU A 106 3.33 -0.86 6.92
CA LEU A 106 4.16 -0.38 8.04
C LEU A 106 3.32 -0.10 9.29
N GLU A 107 2.15 0.55 9.14
CA GLU A 107 1.23 0.79 10.26
C GLU A 107 0.77 -0.51 10.91
N ILE A 108 0.37 -1.52 10.13
CA ILE A 108 -0.10 -2.82 10.63
C ILE A 108 1.02 -3.58 11.34
N GLU A 109 2.22 -3.59 10.77
CA GLU A 109 3.39 -4.27 11.37
C GLU A 109 3.94 -3.50 12.58
N ASN A 110 3.66 -2.19 12.67
CA ASN A 110 4.08 -1.29 13.74
C ASN A 110 5.59 -1.34 14.04
N GLN A 111 6.39 -1.50 12.99
CA GLN A 111 7.85 -1.53 13.06
C GLN A 111 8.48 -1.19 11.71
N PRO A 112 9.72 -0.64 11.69
CA PRO A 112 10.46 -0.46 10.45
C PRO A 112 10.66 -1.81 9.73
N MET A 113 10.53 -1.79 8.40
CA MET A 113 10.68 -2.96 7.55
C MET A 113 11.73 -2.72 6.46
N SER A 114 12.39 -3.79 6.04
CA SER A 114 13.32 -3.71 4.92
C SER A 114 12.59 -3.48 3.58
N THR A 115 13.32 -2.92 2.61
CA THR A 115 12.80 -2.75 1.25
C THR A 115 12.32 -4.08 0.66
N GLU A 116 13.05 -5.14 0.93
CA GLU A 116 12.80 -6.50 0.44
C GLU A 116 11.52 -7.09 1.03
N GLU A 117 11.32 -6.94 2.34
CA GLU A 117 10.10 -7.41 3.04
C GLU A 117 8.86 -6.65 2.55
N LEU A 118 8.93 -5.32 2.51
CA LEU A 118 7.83 -4.51 1.99
C LEU A 118 7.50 -4.85 0.53
N GLN A 119 8.52 -4.99 -0.31
CA GLN A 119 8.34 -5.34 -1.72
C GLN A 119 7.67 -6.70 -1.88
N ALA A 120 8.08 -7.70 -1.10
CA ALA A 120 7.49 -9.04 -1.16
C ALA A 120 5.98 -9.05 -0.85
N ILE A 121 5.53 -8.14 0.00
CA ILE A 121 4.12 -8.02 0.39
C ILE A 121 3.35 -7.13 -0.62
N VAL A 122 3.92 -5.97 -0.96
CA VAL A 122 3.19 -4.90 -1.64
C VAL A 122 3.23 -5.03 -3.16
N ASP A 123 4.38 -5.39 -3.72
CA ASP A 123 4.60 -5.46 -5.18
C ASP A 123 5.73 -6.44 -5.55
N PRO A 124 5.50 -7.74 -5.39
CA PRO A 124 6.53 -8.77 -5.59
C PRO A 124 7.05 -8.84 -7.02
N ASN A 125 6.32 -8.29 -7.99
CA ASN A 125 6.68 -8.37 -9.42
C ASN A 125 7.51 -7.17 -9.92
N THR A 126 7.64 -6.12 -9.13
CA THR A 126 8.45 -4.95 -9.47
C THR A 126 9.92 -5.17 -9.09
N SER A 127 10.87 -4.55 -9.80
CA SER A 127 12.27 -4.56 -9.37
C SER A 127 12.47 -3.75 -8.08
N ALA A 128 13.45 -4.15 -7.25
CA ALA A 128 13.76 -3.44 -6.00
C ALA A 128 14.05 -1.93 -6.22
N LYS A 129 14.69 -1.57 -7.34
CA LYS A 129 14.91 -0.17 -7.73
C LYS A 129 13.60 0.55 -8.03
N GLY A 130 12.71 -0.08 -8.80
CA GLY A 130 11.41 0.48 -9.15
C GLY A 130 10.51 0.64 -7.93
N PHE A 131 10.53 -0.33 -7.03
CA PHE A 131 9.78 -0.28 -5.78
C PHE A 131 10.26 0.87 -4.88
N ARG A 132 11.58 1.01 -4.66
CA ARG A 132 12.15 2.13 -3.91
C ARG A 132 11.74 3.50 -4.48
N GLN A 133 11.69 3.64 -5.81
CA GLN A 133 11.23 4.89 -6.43
C GLN A 133 9.76 5.21 -6.12
N LYS A 134 8.92 4.19 -5.93
CA LYS A 134 7.53 4.36 -5.52
C LYS A 134 7.44 4.76 -4.04
N LEU A 135 8.26 4.18 -3.17
CA LEU A 135 8.35 4.55 -1.76
C LEU A 135 8.82 6.00 -1.57
N TYR A 136 9.81 6.47 -2.31
CA TYR A 136 10.24 7.88 -2.26
C TYR A 136 9.16 8.90 -2.67
N LYS A 137 8.10 8.46 -3.36
CA LYS A 137 6.94 9.29 -3.69
C LYS A 137 5.83 9.21 -2.65
N SER A 138 5.96 8.34 -1.67
CA SER A 138 5.05 8.23 -0.54
C SER A 138 5.08 9.53 0.30
N ARG A 139 3.99 9.83 0.97
CA ARG A 139 3.89 11.03 1.81
C ARG A 139 4.43 10.78 3.22
N SER A 140 4.23 9.59 3.74
CA SER A 140 4.50 9.26 5.14
C SER A 140 5.58 8.22 5.31
N ALA A 141 5.85 7.36 4.31
CA ALA A 141 6.95 6.43 4.40
C ALA A 141 8.29 7.18 4.25
N ILE A 142 9.17 7.03 5.23
CA ILE A 142 10.52 7.58 5.24
C ILE A 142 11.54 6.46 5.32
N ARG A 143 12.69 6.74 4.77
CA ARG A 143 13.83 5.85 4.92
C ARG A 143 14.48 6.10 6.27
N THR A 144 14.58 5.07 7.11
CA THR A 144 15.14 5.18 8.48
C THR A 144 16.55 4.63 8.59
N ASP A 145 16.96 3.82 7.60
CA ASP A 145 18.30 3.27 7.49
C ASP A 145 18.60 2.94 6.00
N VAL A 146 19.76 2.45 5.68
CA VAL A 146 20.24 2.11 4.30
C VAL A 146 19.21 1.29 3.53
N ARG A 147 18.50 0.39 4.19
CA ARG A 147 17.49 -0.49 3.57
C ARG A 147 16.15 -0.50 4.29
N MET A 148 16.02 0.22 5.40
CA MET A 148 14.85 0.20 6.25
C MET A 148 13.93 1.38 5.97
N TRP A 149 12.64 1.14 6.10
CA TRP A 149 11.57 2.11 5.94
C TRP A 149 10.68 2.10 7.18
N GLY A 150 10.23 3.27 7.57
CA GLY A 150 9.29 3.46 8.67
C GLY A 150 8.30 4.58 8.33
N LEU A 151 7.44 4.93 9.26
CA LEU A 151 6.51 6.03 9.11
C LEU A 151 7.07 7.30 9.78
N ARG A 152 6.86 8.43 9.15
CA ARG A 152 7.30 9.75 9.62
C ARG A 152 6.70 10.13 10.99
N ASP A 153 5.47 9.73 11.24
CA ASP A 153 4.77 9.98 12.50
C ASP A 153 5.28 9.12 13.67
N TRP A 154 6.13 8.15 13.44
CA TRP A 154 6.83 7.44 14.50
C TRP A 154 7.97 8.25 15.14
N GLY A 155 8.29 9.44 14.60
CA GLY A 155 9.35 10.29 15.12
C GLY A 155 10.77 9.74 14.91
N LEU A 156 10.94 8.85 13.93
CA LEU A 156 12.24 8.29 13.56
C LEU A 156 13.03 9.29 12.71
N ASP A 157 14.35 9.28 12.85
CA ASP A 157 15.25 10.06 12.02
C ASP A 157 15.22 9.58 10.56
N GLU A 158 15.15 10.54 9.63
CA GLU A 158 15.16 10.23 8.20
C GLU A 158 16.60 10.05 7.71
N TYR A 159 16.93 8.86 7.23
CA TYR A 159 18.21 8.58 6.59
C TYR A 159 18.23 9.12 5.16
N ASN A 160 19.08 10.11 4.90
CA ASN A 160 19.23 10.72 3.58
C ASN A 160 20.36 10.05 2.79
N SER A 161 21.58 10.18 3.26
CA SER A 161 22.76 9.59 2.64
C SER A 161 23.87 9.42 3.68
N ILE A 162 24.86 8.58 3.35
CA ILE A 162 26.02 8.39 4.21
C ILE A 162 26.82 9.70 4.40
N GLU A 163 26.92 10.52 3.35
CA GLU A 163 27.61 11.82 3.40
C GLU A 163 26.92 12.77 4.37
N GLN A 164 25.59 12.87 4.29
CA GLN A 164 24.83 13.71 5.21
C GLN A 164 24.95 13.20 6.64
N THR A 165 24.82 11.89 6.84
CA THR A 165 24.96 11.26 8.17
C THR A 165 26.32 11.56 8.78
N ILE A 166 27.42 11.40 8.02
CA ILE A 166 28.78 11.74 8.49
C ILE A 166 28.88 13.23 8.83
N THR A 167 28.32 14.09 7.98
CA THR A 167 28.33 15.54 8.20
C THR A 167 27.59 15.91 9.48
N ASP A 168 26.42 15.33 9.71
CA ASP A 168 25.61 15.59 10.91
C ASP A 168 26.30 15.09 12.18
N MET A 169 26.95 13.91 12.11
CA MET A 169 27.74 13.36 13.22
C MET A 169 28.95 14.26 13.55
N LEU A 170 29.69 14.70 12.54
CA LEU A 170 30.81 15.61 12.75
C LEU A 170 30.34 16.95 13.36
N ASN A 171 29.23 17.51 12.86
CA ASN A 171 28.67 18.74 13.41
C ASN A 171 28.23 18.60 14.86
N ALA A 172 27.71 17.43 15.25
CA ALA A 172 27.35 17.13 16.64
C ALA A 172 28.57 17.03 17.57
N HIS A 173 29.79 16.83 17.00
CA HIS A 173 31.07 16.71 17.70
C HIS A 173 32.01 17.90 17.41
N ASP A 174 31.48 19.11 17.35
CA ASP A 174 32.25 20.35 17.12
C ASP A 174 33.05 20.33 15.80
N GLY A 175 32.57 19.65 14.79
CA GLY A 175 33.15 19.60 13.44
C GLY A 175 34.29 18.60 13.26
N SER A 176 34.65 17.82 14.30
CA SER A 176 35.73 16.83 14.18
C SER A 176 35.52 15.60 15.08
N MET A 177 35.94 14.44 14.59
CA MET A 177 35.82 13.17 15.30
C MET A 177 36.99 12.26 14.90
N GLN A 178 37.46 11.37 15.79
CA GLN A 178 38.41 10.35 15.42
C GLN A 178 37.78 9.37 14.43
N TYR A 179 38.55 8.98 13.43
CA TYR A 179 38.09 8.12 12.34
C TYR A 179 37.47 6.80 12.82
N ASP A 180 38.16 6.08 13.71
CA ASP A 180 37.69 4.80 14.23
C ASP A 180 36.37 4.98 15.06
N ALA A 181 36.28 6.05 15.85
CA ALA A 181 35.08 6.37 16.61
C ALA A 181 33.88 6.70 15.69
N LEU A 182 34.13 7.43 14.59
CA LEU A 182 33.10 7.71 13.57
C LEU A 182 32.60 6.41 12.91
N ILE A 183 33.52 5.51 12.54
CA ILE A 183 33.16 4.22 11.93
C ILE A 183 32.34 3.37 12.91
N ASP A 184 32.79 3.27 14.16
CA ASP A 184 32.07 2.49 15.18
C ASP A 184 30.66 3.04 15.42
N GLU A 185 30.50 4.36 15.51
CA GLU A 185 29.19 5.00 15.68
C GLU A 185 28.29 4.81 14.44
N LEU A 186 28.83 4.88 13.23
CA LEU A 186 28.08 4.60 11.99
C LEU A 186 27.59 3.15 11.93
N LEU A 187 28.43 2.19 12.35
CA LEU A 187 28.08 0.77 12.35
C LEU A 187 27.08 0.40 13.46
N ASP A 188 27.08 1.16 14.56
CA ASP A 188 26.13 0.97 15.67
C ASP A 188 24.73 1.50 15.30
N ARG A 189 24.68 2.65 14.62
CA ARG A 189 23.40 3.30 14.28
C ARG A 189 22.74 2.80 13.01
N TYR A 190 23.53 2.34 12.03
CA TYR A 190 23.05 2.01 10.69
C TYR A 190 23.58 0.66 10.18
N SER A 191 22.78 0.01 9.36
CA SER A 191 23.11 -1.30 8.75
C SER A 191 24.13 -1.19 7.60
N PHE A 192 25.26 -0.52 7.83
CA PHE A 192 26.36 -0.48 6.87
C PHE A 192 27.20 -1.76 6.93
N SER A 193 27.75 -2.15 5.79
CA SER A 193 28.87 -3.11 5.80
C SER A 193 30.20 -2.34 5.91
N LYS A 194 31.17 -2.89 6.64
CA LYS A 194 32.52 -2.29 6.69
C LYS A 194 33.10 -2.03 5.30
N SER A 195 32.80 -2.90 4.31
CA SER A 195 33.23 -2.75 2.95
C SER A 195 32.56 -1.60 2.16
N SER A 196 31.46 -1.05 2.63
CA SER A 196 30.80 0.09 2.00
C SER A 196 31.28 1.44 2.53
N LEU A 197 32.17 1.44 3.53
CA LEU A 197 32.74 2.63 4.15
C LEU A 197 34.17 2.90 3.67
N TRP A 198 34.72 2.06 2.78
CA TRP A 198 36.01 2.18 2.12
C TRP A 198 35.82 2.44 0.59
#